data_ba1daed5d7c68f9686526a9029e972be
#
_entry.id   ba1daed5d7c68f9686526a9029e972be
#
_cell.length_a   1.000
_cell.length_b   1.000
_cell.length_c   1.000
_cell.angle_alpha   90.00
_cell.angle_beta   90.00
_cell.angle_gamma   90.00
#
_symmetry.space_group_name_H-M   'P 1'
#
loop_
_entity.id
_entity.type
_entity.pdbx_description
1 polymer ?
#
loop_
_entity_poly.entity_id
_entity_poly.type
_entity_poly.pdbx_seq_one_letter_code
_entity_poly.pdbx_strand_id
1 'polypeptide(L)'
;GIILALIAIYAIRLKAVPMPTLGKVADEIIAYIPSETRTVTDFGSGWGDLAIAIARARPDIEVTGIELSPVPFAIGRMRAILAAKPNLSLIRADFRTLDHTPGEVVVCFLDPRLMEDVGDVLSQRMDPGAIVISRAFAIPGWQAFGEIPMKTSSDRLYLYRFGSHKAGITA
;
A
#
# COMPACT_ATOMS: atom_id res chain seq x y z
N GLY A 1 -6.38 -23.79 16.95
CA GLY A 1 -7.13 -24.61 16.12
C GLY A 1 -7.89 -24.04 14.95
N ILE A 2 -9.19 -23.76 15.11
CA ILE A 2 -10.11 -23.44 14.00
C ILE A 2 -9.71 -22.15 13.24
N ILE A 3 -9.27 -21.11 13.96
CA ILE A 3 -8.86 -19.84 13.33
C ILE A 3 -7.65 -20.00 12.42
N LEU A 4 -6.64 -20.78 12.83
CA LEU A 4 -5.46 -21.05 12.00
C LEU A 4 -5.83 -21.90 10.75
N ALA A 5 -6.77 -22.84 10.90
CA ALA A 5 -7.26 -23.63 9.77
C ALA A 5 -8.05 -22.75 8.78
N LEU A 6 -8.87 -21.83 9.26
CA LEU A 6 -9.59 -20.87 8.41
C LEU A 6 -8.63 -19.92 7.69
N ILE A 7 -7.58 -19.44 8.36
CA ILE A 7 -6.54 -18.62 7.74
C ILE A 7 -5.79 -19.40 6.67
N ALA A 8 -5.44 -20.66 6.94
CA ALA A 8 -4.74 -21.51 5.97
C ALA A 8 -5.62 -21.86 4.76
N ILE A 9 -6.88 -22.20 4.96
CA ILE A 9 -7.85 -22.47 3.87
C ILE A 9 -8.08 -21.22 3.03
N TYR A 10 -8.14 -20.06 3.68
CA TYR A 10 -8.31 -18.77 3.04
C TYR A 10 -7.08 -18.40 2.19
N ALA A 11 -5.88 -18.56 2.75
CA ALA A 11 -4.61 -18.32 2.05
C ALA A 11 -4.47 -19.23 0.80
N ILE A 12 -4.86 -20.51 0.93
CA ILE A 12 -4.80 -21.47 -0.17
C ILE A 12 -5.83 -21.15 -1.27
N ARG A 13 -7.06 -20.77 -0.91
CA ARG A 13 -8.13 -20.47 -1.89
C ARG A 13 -7.94 -19.15 -2.62
N LEU A 14 -7.38 -18.14 -1.98
CA LEU A 14 -7.20 -16.82 -2.58
C LEU A 14 -5.81 -16.60 -3.18
N LYS A 15 -4.89 -17.57 -3.02
CA LYS A 15 -3.46 -17.43 -3.42
C LYS A 15 -2.80 -16.14 -2.89
N ALA A 16 -3.39 -15.55 -1.87
CA ALA A 16 -2.90 -14.35 -1.22
C ALA A 16 -2.41 -14.74 0.18
N VAL A 17 -1.13 -15.02 0.31
CA VAL A 17 -0.50 -15.15 1.63
C VAL A 17 -0.24 -13.73 2.12
N PRO A 18 -0.88 -13.27 3.21
CA PRO A 18 -0.51 -11.99 3.81
C PRO A 18 0.96 -12.08 4.24
N MET A 19 1.82 -11.34 3.57
CA MET A 19 3.23 -11.24 3.96
C MET A 19 3.36 -10.04 4.91
N PRO A 20 3.61 -10.27 6.21
CA PRO A 20 3.72 -9.17 7.17
C PRO A 20 4.90 -8.26 6.80
N THR A 21 4.66 -6.97 6.81
CA THR A 21 5.71 -5.97 6.68
C THR A 21 6.39 -5.81 8.04
N LEU A 22 7.50 -6.50 8.24
CA LEU A 22 8.25 -6.43 9.49
C LEU A 22 8.79 -5.01 9.74
N GLY A 23 8.96 -4.61 11.01
CA GLY A 23 9.27 -3.24 11.41
C GLY A 23 10.38 -2.56 10.60
N LYS A 24 11.53 -3.20 10.41
CA LYS A 24 12.64 -2.63 9.62
C LYS A 24 12.29 -2.39 8.15
N VAL A 25 11.44 -3.24 7.57
CA VAL A 25 10.95 -3.07 6.19
C VAL A 25 10.01 -1.87 6.12
N ALA A 26 9.14 -1.71 7.12
CA ALA A 26 8.26 -0.55 7.20
C ALA A 26 9.06 0.75 7.37
N ASP A 27 10.07 0.76 8.24
CA ASP A 27 10.94 1.93 8.46
C ASP A 27 11.64 2.35 7.16
N GLU A 28 12.09 1.39 6.36
CA GLU A 28 12.72 1.67 5.08
C GLU A 28 11.74 2.27 4.06
N ILE A 29 10.49 1.80 4.00
CA ILE A 29 9.45 2.37 3.15
C ILE A 29 9.09 3.79 3.61
N ILE A 30 8.91 3.98 4.92
CA ILE A 30 8.55 5.27 5.53
C ILE A 30 9.60 6.35 5.22
N ALA A 31 10.87 5.98 5.13
CA ALA A 31 11.95 6.92 4.79
C ALA A 31 11.80 7.56 3.40
N TYR A 32 10.99 6.97 2.50
CA TYR A 32 10.70 7.53 1.17
C TYR A 32 9.37 8.31 1.11
N ILE A 33 8.62 8.39 2.20
CA ILE A 33 7.45 9.28 2.29
C ILE A 33 7.96 10.71 2.49
N PRO A 34 7.65 11.66 1.58
CA PRO A 34 8.10 13.04 1.72
C PRO A 34 7.68 13.67 3.06
N SER A 35 8.51 14.57 3.57
CA SER A 35 8.27 15.22 4.87
C SER A 35 7.00 16.07 4.91
N GLU A 36 6.65 16.67 3.77
CA GLU A 36 5.48 17.52 3.58
C GLU A 36 4.16 16.77 3.40
N THR A 37 4.20 15.43 3.23
CA THR A 37 3.02 14.60 3.03
C THR A 37 2.03 14.72 4.18
N ARG A 38 0.74 14.84 3.85
CA ARG A 38 -0.38 14.89 4.81
C ARG A 38 -1.25 13.65 4.78
N THR A 39 -1.33 12.98 3.64
CA THR A 39 -2.22 11.81 3.46
C THR A 39 -1.48 10.67 2.79
N VAL A 40 -1.62 9.47 3.36
CA VAL A 40 -1.05 8.22 2.82
C VAL A 40 -2.13 7.15 2.74
N THR A 41 -2.21 6.47 1.61
CA THR A 41 -3.08 5.30 1.47
C THR A 41 -2.26 4.04 1.21
N ASP A 42 -2.56 2.98 1.95
CA ASP A 42 -1.96 1.65 1.82
C ASP A 42 -2.92 0.71 1.07
N PHE A 43 -2.62 0.42 -0.20
CA PHE A 43 -3.42 -0.48 -1.04
C PHE A 43 -3.07 -1.93 -0.73
N GLY A 44 -4.07 -2.70 -0.29
CA GLY A 44 -3.89 -4.06 0.16
C GLY A 44 -3.22 -4.11 1.54
N SER A 45 -3.73 -3.33 2.48
CA SER A 45 -3.11 -3.17 3.81
C SER A 45 -3.01 -4.47 4.64
N GLY A 46 -3.68 -5.54 4.21
CA GLY A 46 -3.61 -6.85 4.84
C GLY A 46 -3.96 -6.80 6.33
N TRP A 47 -3.01 -7.17 7.17
CA TRP A 47 -3.13 -7.12 8.63
C TRP A 47 -2.82 -5.72 9.22
N GLY A 48 -2.65 -4.72 8.37
CA GLY A 48 -2.42 -3.34 8.77
C GLY A 48 -0.98 -3.05 9.22
N ASP A 49 -0.02 -3.93 8.96
CA ASP A 49 1.35 -3.78 9.46
C ASP A 49 1.98 -2.46 9.02
N LEU A 50 1.95 -2.17 7.72
CA LEU A 50 2.56 -0.95 7.17
C LEU A 50 1.76 0.29 7.56
N ALA A 51 0.43 0.27 7.43
CA ALA A 51 -0.43 1.40 7.80
C ALA A 51 -0.26 1.79 9.28
N ILE A 52 -0.22 0.80 10.19
CA ILE A 52 0.03 1.03 11.63
C ILE A 52 1.43 1.61 11.86
N ALA A 53 2.45 1.09 11.16
CA ALA A 53 3.82 1.57 11.30
C ALA A 53 3.95 3.03 10.83
N ILE A 54 3.35 3.39 9.68
CA ILE A 54 3.32 4.77 9.18
C ILE A 54 2.62 5.69 10.19
N ALA A 55 1.43 5.32 10.67
CA ALA A 55 0.67 6.12 11.62
C ALA A 55 1.40 6.35 12.96
N ARG A 56 2.23 5.40 13.38
CA ARG A 56 3.07 5.54 14.56
C ARG A 56 4.27 6.45 14.34
N ALA A 57 4.95 6.28 13.21
CA ALA A 57 6.17 7.03 12.89
C ALA A 57 5.85 8.49 12.48
N ARG A 58 4.69 8.72 11.88
CA ARG A 58 4.27 10.01 11.33
C ARG A 58 2.87 10.37 11.86
N PRO A 59 2.78 10.86 13.11
CA PRO A 59 1.49 11.25 13.70
C PRO A 59 0.86 12.49 13.04
N ASP A 60 1.61 13.20 12.22
CA ASP A 60 1.22 14.34 11.40
C ASP A 60 0.51 13.96 10.08
N ILE A 61 0.53 12.67 9.71
CA ILE A 61 -0.05 12.13 8.47
C ILE A 61 -1.36 11.41 8.78
N GLU A 62 -2.39 11.63 7.98
CA GLU A 62 -3.58 10.77 7.96
C GLU A 62 -3.30 9.53 7.12
N VAL A 63 -3.47 8.35 7.70
CA VAL A 63 -3.20 7.05 7.08
C VAL A 63 -4.49 6.28 6.88
N THR A 64 -4.73 5.84 5.64
CA THR A 64 -5.85 4.96 5.30
C THR A 64 -5.34 3.65 4.74
N GLY A 65 -5.62 2.54 5.40
CA GLY A 65 -5.38 1.20 4.86
C GLY A 65 -6.64 0.66 4.18
N ILE A 66 -6.50 0.14 2.97
CA ILE A 66 -7.59 -0.46 2.20
C ILE A 66 -7.32 -1.95 2.04
N GLU A 67 -8.26 -2.78 2.50
CA GLU A 67 -8.16 -4.24 2.38
C GLU A 67 -9.50 -4.84 1.96
N LEU A 68 -9.48 -5.63 0.88
CA LEU A 68 -10.67 -6.28 0.36
C LEU A 68 -11.05 -7.52 1.17
N SER A 69 -10.05 -8.24 1.60
CA SER A 69 -10.20 -9.57 2.19
C SER A 69 -10.75 -9.51 3.62
N PRO A 70 -11.87 -10.16 3.92
CA PRO A 70 -12.55 -9.97 5.22
C PRO A 70 -11.73 -10.40 6.42
N VAL A 71 -10.95 -11.47 6.32
CA VAL A 71 -10.16 -11.99 7.45
C VAL A 71 -8.94 -11.12 7.73
N PRO A 72 -8.08 -10.79 6.75
CA PRO A 72 -7.00 -9.81 6.95
C PRO A 72 -7.51 -8.48 7.47
N PHE A 73 -8.58 -7.94 6.89
CA PHE A 73 -9.19 -6.70 7.35
C PHE A 73 -9.63 -6.75 8.82
N ALA A 74 -10.33 -7.82 9.24
CA ALA A 74 -10.79 -7.96 10.62
C ALA A 74 -9.62 -7.98 11.62
N ILE A 75 -8.54 -8.71 11.28
CA ILE A 75 -7.31 -8.75 12.09
C ILE A 75 -6.66 -7.37 12.12
N GLY A 76 -6.49 -6.73 10.96
CA GLY A 76 -5.90 -5.40 10.85
C GLY A 76 -6.68 -4.37 11.66
N ARG A 77 -8.01 -4.37 11.56
CA ARG A 77 -8.87 -3.47 12.32
C ARG A 77 -8.73 -3.64 13.83
N MET A 78 -8.69 -4.87 14.31
CA MET A 78 -8.45 -5.15 15.75
C MET A 78 -7.09 -4.58 16.17
N ARG A 79 -6.03 -4.79 15.38
CA ARG A 79 -4.70 -4.29 15.65
C ARG A 79 -4.62 -2.76 15.60
N ALA A 80 -5.34 -2.11 14.68
CA ALA A 80 -5.43 -0.66 14.60
C ALA A 80 -6.11 -0.06 15.84
N ILE A 81 -7.18 -0.68 16.34
CA ILE A 81 -7.84 -0.28 17.59
C ILE A 81 -6.85 -0.39 18.76
N LEU A 82 -6.12 -1.49 18.86
CA LEU A 82 -5.11 -1.68 19.91
C LEU A 82 -3.92 -0.72 19.77
N ALA A 83 -3.58 -0.32 18.55
CA ALA A 83 -2.55 0.68 18.30
C ALA A 83 -2.95 2.08 18.78
N ALA A 84 -4.25 2.34 18.92
CA ALA A 84 -4.84 3.58 19.43
C ALA A 84 -4.27 4.85 18.75
N LYS A 85 -4.17 4.81 17.41
CA LYS A 85 -3.68 5.96 16.63
C LYS A 85 -4.86 6.71 16.01
N PRO A 86 -5.09 7.99 16.40
CA PRO A 86 -6.23 8.75 15.90
C PRO A 86 -6.11 9.08 14.40
N ASN A 87 -4.90 9.09 13.87
CA ASN A 87 -4.57 9.35 12.47
C ASN A 87 -4.60 8.10 11.58
N LEU A 88 -5.16 6.97 12.04
CA LEU A 88 -5.22 5.71 11.31
C LEU A 88 -6.66 5.26 11.08
N SER A 89 -7.00 5.01 9.84
CA SER A 89 -8.26 4.37 9.43
C SER A 89 -7.98 3.12 8.61
N LEU A 90 -8.66 2.02 8.92
CA LEU A 90 -8.69 0.84 8.05
C LEU A 90 -10.11 0.66 7.52
N ILE A 91 -10.24 0.56 6.21
CA ILE A 91 -11.52 0.37 5.53
C ILE A 91 -11.52 -0.95 4.74
N ARG A 92 -12.65 -1.63 4.76
CA ARG A 92 -12.86 -2.80 3.91
C ARG A 92 -13.44 -2.36 2.58
N ALA A 93 -12.60 -2.31 1.56
CA ALA A 93 -12.98 -1.90 0.22
C ALA A 93 -12.10 -2.56 -0.84
N ASP A 94 -12.57 -2.55 -2.07
CA ASP A 94 -11.76 -2.83 -3.23
C ASP A 94 -11.16 -1.50 -3.72
N PHE A 95 -9.83 -1.39 -3.74
CA PHE A 95 -9.17 -0.17 -4.19
C PHE A 95 -9.54 0.21 -5.63
N ARG A 96 -9.95 -0.76 -6.44
CA ARG A 96 -10.38 -0.55 -7.84
C ARG A 96 -11.70 0.22 -7.95
N THR A 97 -12.51 0.20 -6.90
CA THR A 97 -13.83 0.85 -6.86
C THR A 97 -13.86 2.14 -6.06
N LEU A 98 -12.70 2.67 -5.67
CA LEU A 98 -12.62 3.95 -5.00
C LEU A 98 -13.21 5.06 -5.86
N ASP A 99 -13.97 5.95 -5.26
CA ASP A 99 -14.63 7.10 -5.90
C ASP A 99 -13.95 8.44 -5.59
N HIS A 100 -12.87 8.42 -4.84
CA HIS A 100 -12.13 9.59 -4.38
C HIS A 100 -10.62 9.45 -4.62
N THR A 101 -9.90 10.56 -4.52
CA THR A 101 -8.44 10.61 -4.61
C THR A 101 -7.81 9.80 -3.47
N PRO A 102 -6.89 8.87 -3.77
CA PRO A 102 -6.28 8.03 -2.75
C PRO A 102 -5.28 8.76 -1.85
N GLY A 103 -5.06 10.06 -2.03
CA GLY A 103 -4.15 10.89 -1.23
C GLY A 103 -2.86 11.26 -1.95
N GLU A 104 -1.98 11.95 -1.22
CA GLU A 104 -0.71 12.48 -1.75
C GLU A 104 0.35 11.40 -1.96
N VAL A 105 0.30 10.35 -1.15
CA VAL A 105 1.17 9.18 -1.29
C VAL A 105 0.35 7.90 -1.25
N VAL A 106 0.59 7.01 -2.20
CA VAL A 106 0.08 5.64 -2.18
C VAL A 106 1.24 4.68 -1.98
N VAL A 107 1.10 3.80 -1.01
CA VAL A 107 2.02 2.67 -0.83
C VAL A 107 1.29 1.39 -1.21
N CYS A 108 1.99 0.43 -1.81
CA CYS A 108 1.39 -0.87 -2.12
C CYS A 108 2.42 -1.99 -2.11
N PHE A 109 1.97 -3.16 -1.62
CA PHE A 109 2.66 -4.43 -1.75
C PHE A 109 1.61 -5.49 -2.11
N LEU A 110 1.34 -5.63 -3.39
CA LEU A 110 0.26 -6.45 -3.93
C LEU A 110 0.80 -7.56 -4.85
N ASP A 111 -0.04 -8.55 -5.13
CA ASP A 111 0.26 -9.55 -6.15
C ASP A 111 0.57 -8.88 -7.50
N PRO A 112 1.61 -9.33 -8.23
CA PRO A 112 2.00 -8.72 -9.51
C PRO A 112 0.86 -8.68 -10.54
N ARG A 113 -0.13 -9.57 -10.44
CA ARG A 113 -1.31 -9.59 -11.32
C ARG A 113 -2.26 -8.42 -11.09
N LEU A 114 -2.16 -7.73 -9.94
CA LEU A 114 -2.95 -6.56 -9.60
C LEU A 114 -2.26 -5.25 -9.96
N MET A 115 -1.00 -5.29 -10.40
CA MET A 115 -0.23 -4.06 -10.64
C MET A 115 -0.71 -3.27 -11.86
N GLU A 116 -1.33 -3.91 -12.82
CA GLU A 116 -2.02 -3.24 -13.93
C GLU A 116 -3.25 -2.48 -13.41
N ASP A 117 -4.10 -3.14 -12.62
CA ASP A 117 -5.25 -2.50 -11.97
C ASP A 117 -4.83 -1.31 -11.10
N VAL A 118 -3.70 -1.43 -10.37
CA VAL A 118 -3.12 -0.32 -9.58
C VAL A 118 -2.79 0.86 -10.49
N GLY A 119 -2.09 0.62 -11.60
CA GLY A 119 -1.74 1.66 -12.56
C GLY A 119 -2.97 2.36 -13.14
N ASP A 120 -4.00 1.61 -13.50
CA ASP A 120 -5.25 2.13 -14.08
C ASP A 120 -6.00 3.00 -13.07
N VAL A 121 -6.17 2.54 -11.84
CA VAL A 121 -6.84 3.30 -10.78
C VAL A 121 -6.11 4.60 -10.48
N LEU A 122 -4.79 4.51 -10.31
CA LEU A 122 -3.98 5.68 -9.98
C LEU A 122 -3.94 6.70 -11.12
N SER A 123 -3.91 6.23 -12.38
CA SER A 123 -3.97 7.11 -13.56
C SER A 123 -5.24 7.94 -13.63
N GLN A 124 -6.33 7.43 -13.08
CA GLN A 124 -7.65 8.09 -13.13
C GLN A 124 -7.92 8.98 -11.91
N ARG A 125 -7.24 8.74 -10.78
CA ARG A 125 -7.66 9.27 -9.48
C ARG A 125 -6.61 10.04 -8.70
N MET A 126 -5.33 9.95 -9.08
CA MET A 126 -4.28 10.70 -8.38
C MET A 126 -4.19 12.13 -8.87
N ASP A 127 -3.87 13.02 -7.94
CA ASP A 127 -3.53 14.40 -8.26
C ASP A 127 -2.10 14.50 -8.82
N PRO A 128 -1.83 15.46 -9.72
CA PRO A 128 -0.48 15.71 -10.21
C PRO A 128 0.51 15.99 -9.08
N GLY A 129 1.67 15.35 -9.13
CA GLY A 129 2.71 15.46 -8.11
C GLY A 129 2.63 14.41 -7.01
N ALA A 130 1.53 13.68 -6.88
CA ALA A 130 1.41 12.59 -5.92
C ALA A 130 2.44 11.49 -6.16
N ILE A 131 2.83 10.80 -5.10
CA ILE A 131 3.88 9.78 -5.09
C ILE A 131 3.28 8.39 -4.95
N VAL A 132 3.83 7.43 -5.68
CA VAL A 132 3.54 6.01 -5.47
C VAL A 132 4.80 5.29 -5.07
N ILE A 133 4.71 4.49 -4.01
CA ILE A 133 5.78 3.64 -3.51
C ILE A 133 5.30 2.19 -3.63
N SER A 134 5.78 1.48 -4.65
CA SER A 134 5.46 0.08 -4.84
C SER A 134 6.60 -0.80 -4.36
N ARG A 135 6.30 -1.75 -3.48
CA ARG A 135 7.27 -2.76 -3.03
C ARG A 135 7.20 -3.99 -3.92
N ALA A 136 8.36 -4.52 -4.28
CA ALA A 136 8.62 -5.75 -5.02
C ALA A 136 8.23 -5.71 -6.50
N PHE A 137 7.14 -5.07 -6.90
CA PHE A 137 6.65 -5.14 -8.27
C PHE A 137 6.48 -3.75 -8.89
N ALA A 138 6.95 -3.62 -10.12
CA ALA A 138 6.76 -2.40 -10.90
C ALA A 138 5.31 -2.28 -11.40
N ILE A 139 4.86 -1.04 -11.62
CA ILE A 139 3.58 -0.76 -12.29
C ILE A 139 3.81 -0.85 -13.80
N PRO A 140 3.11 -1.73 -14.53
CA PRO A 140 3.28 -1.87 -15.97
C PRO A 140 3.05 -0.55 -16.71
N GLY A 141 3.94 -0.23 -17.66
CA GLY A 141 3.85 0.98 -18.45
C GLY A 141 4.22 2.29 -17.73
N TRP A 142 4.49 2.25 -16.43
CA TRP A 142 4.95 3.41 -15.68
C TRP A 142 6.48 3.44 -15.59
N GLN A 143 7.08 4.63 -15.70
CA GLN A 143 8.51 4.81 -15.52
C GLN A 143 8.79 5.28 -14.09
N ALA A 144 9.48 4.48 -13.31
CA ALA A 144 9.92 4.87 -11.97
C ALA A 144 11.00 5.96 -12.07
N PHE A 145 10.92 6.98 -11.20
CA PHE A 145 12.02 7.91 -11.02
C PHE A 145 13.10 7.37 -10.07
N GLY A 146 12.78 6.31 -9.34
CA GLY A 146 13.71 5.62 -8.46
C GLY A 146 13.38 4.12 -8.38
N GLU A 147 14.41 3.29 -8.50
CA GLU A 147 14.36 1.85 -8.26
C GLU A 147 15.43 1.50 -7.23
N ILE A 148 14.99 1.21 -6.01
CA ILE A 148 15.86 1.14 -4.84
C ILE A 148 15.88 -0.28 -4.30
N PRO A 149 17.02 -0.99 -4.38
CA PRO A 149 17.17 -2.25 -3.67
C PRO A 149 17.00 -2.04 -2.17
N MET A 150 16.13 -2.83 -1.55
CA MET A 150 15.93 -2.74 -0.10
C MET A 150 17.10 -3.36 0.65
N LYS A 151 17.44 -2.75 1.79
CA LYS A 151 18.48 -3.27 2.70
C LYS A 151 17.93 -4.34 3.64
N THR A 152 16.65 -4.31 3.87
CA THR A 152 15.94 -5.14 4.86
C THR A 152 15.28 -6.37 4.27
N SER A 153 15.21 -6.47 2.95
CA SER A 153 14.67 -7.61 2.21
C SER A 153 15.34 -7.75 0.85
N SER A 154 15.07 -8.84 0.14
CA SER A 154 15.51 -9.02 -1.26
C SER A 154 14.68 -8.24 -2.27
N ASP A 155 13.68 -7.50 -1.81
CA ASP A 155 12.77 -6.75 -2.67
C ASP A 155 13.41 -5.45 -3.16
N ARG A 156 12.68 -4.76 -4.01
CA ARG A 156 13.02 -3.44 -4.54
C ARG A 156 11.83 -2.50 -4.31
N LEU A 157 12.09 -1.24 -4.04
CA LEU A 157 11.09 -0.18 -4.07
C LEU A 157 11.10 0.50 -5.44
N TYR A 158 9.93 0.66 -6.01
CA TYR A 158 9.69 1.43 -7.22
C TYR A 158 8.97 2.72 -6.83
N LEU A 159 9.60 3.85 -7.14
CA LEU A 159 9.09 5.18 -6.80
C LEU A 159 8.58 5.87 -8.06
N TYR A 160 7.34 6.31 -8.04
CA TYR A 160 6.72 7.04 -9.13
C TYR A 160 6.19 8.39 -8.66
N ARG A 161 6.21 9.38 -9.57
CA ARG A 161 5.56 10.67 -9.38
C ARG A 161 4.47 10.81 -10.45
N PHE A 162 3.23 10.95 -10.02
CA PHE A 162 2.11 11.08 -10.94
C PHE A 162 2.19 12.42 -11.70
N GLY A 163 1.88 12.39 -12.99
CA GLY A 163 1.96 13.58 -13.86
C GLY A 163 3.34 13.85 -14.47
N SER A 164 4.43 13.20 -14.01
CA SER A 164 5.73 13.25 -14.68
C SER A 164 5.87 12.22 -15.82
N HIS A 165 4.87 11.37 -16.05
CA HIS A 165 4.94 10.20 -16.93
C HIS A 165 4.07 10.28 -18.19
N LYS A 166 3.68 11.46 -18.64
CA LYS A 166 3.22 11.60 -20.03
C LYS A 166 4.44 11.85 -20.96
N ALA A 167 5.35 10.90 -21.02
CA ALA A 167 6.33 10.85 -22.08
C ALA A 167 6.03 9.61 -22.95
N GLY A 168 5.42 9.82 -24.12
CA GLY A 168 5.45 8.88 -25.22
C GLY A 168 4.21 8.05 -25.47
N ILE A 169 3.06 8.66 -25.69
CA ILE A 169 2.19 8.18 -26.75
C ILE A 169 2.37 9.19 -27.90
N THR A 170 3.43 9.00 -28.66
CA THR A 170 3.47 9.51 -30.03
C THR A 170 2.66 8.54 -30.88
N ALA A 171 1.72 9.13 -31.58
CA ALA A 171 0.84 8.52 -32.57
C ALA A 171 1.56 7.64 -33.59
#